data_d8ef55800178b3a427fc4f268d76f074
#
_entry.id   d8ef55800178b3a427fc4f268d76f074
#
_cell.length_a   1.000
_cell.length_b   1.000
_cell.length_c   1.000
_cell.angle_alpha   90.00
_cell.angle_beta   90.00
_cell.angle_gamma   90.00
#
_symmetry.space_group_name_H-M   'P 1'
#
loop_
_entity.id
_entity.type
_entity.pdbx_description
1 polymer ?
#
loop_
_entity_poly.entity_id
_entity_poly.type
_entity_poly.pdbx_seq_one_letter_code
_entity_poly.pdbx_strand_id
1 'polypeptide(L)'
;MGSIVQVRNLTLGEGLPKICIPLTDTDLHSLLRSAQTLLKSPCDLVEWRADFYADFRIKDTCLEALHALRQALGEIPLLFTIRTSEEGGQAVISPDEYEAINHFVIESGLADLVDVELSKGDEVMTRLCTAAHHSDTVKIVASKHDFSKTPPESEIVESLCKMQELGADIAKYAVMPNSEPDVLTLLSATIIMKEHHCKTPVITMSMGKLGAISRVCGSLSGSAVTFGTAGHASAPGQLPADILKTFLEHLQ
;
A
#
# COMPACT_ATOMS: atom_id res chain seq x y z
N MET A 1 -20.48 10.97 -2.61
CA MET A 1 -19.15 11.42 -2.19
C MET A 1 -18.38 10.17 -1.82
N GLY A 2 -17.19 9.95 -2.39
CA GLY A 2 -16.37 8.79 -2.02
C GLY A 2 -16.00 8.86 -0.55
N SER A 3 -15.75 7.71 0.06
CA SER A 3 -15.24 7.62 1.42
C SER A 3 -13.81 8.18 1.46
N ILE A 4 -13.47 8.96 2.46
CA ILE A 4 -12.14 9.52 2.68
C ILE A 4 -11.53 8.93 3.95
N VAL A 5 -10.21 8.80 3.97
CA VAL A 5 -9.44 8.40 5.16
C VAL A 5 -8.39 9.46 5.45
N GLN A 6 -8.46 10.01 6.65
CA GLN A 6 -7.46 10.96 7.13
C GLN A 6 -6.32 10.21 7.81
N VAL A 7 -5.09 10.48 7.35
CA VAL A 7 -3.86 9.92 7.94
C VAL A 7 -2.91 11.09 8.19
N ARG A 8 -2.75 11.50 9.43
CA ARG A 8 -2.08 12.76 9.80
C ARG A 8 -2.67 13.96 9.03
N ASN A 9 -1.83 14.67 8.28
CA ASN A 9 -2.22 15.81 7.43
C ASN A 9 -2.61 15.39 5.99
N LEU A 10 -2.61 14.08 5.68
CA LEU A 10 -2.90 13.53 4.36
C LEU A 10 -4.33 13.02 4.28
N THR A 11 -5.10 13.46 3.28
CA THR A 11 -6.44 12.94 2.97
C THR A 11 -6.35 11.99 1.79
N LEU A 12 -6.72 10.72 2.00
CA LEU A 12 -6.80 9.68 0.97
C LEU A 12 -8.24 9.54 0.47
N GLY A 13 -8.43 9.37 -0.83
CA GLY A 13 -9.75 9.26 -1.47
C GLY A 13 -10.32 10.61 -1.93
N GLU A 14 -9.59 11.72 -1.74
CA GLU A 14 -9.97 13.05 -2.23
C GLU A 14 -8.80 13.74 -2.96
N GLY A 15 -9.15 14.53 -3.98
CA GLY A 15 -8.17 15.25 -4.81
C GLY A 15 -7.36 14.32 -5.70
N LEU A 16 -6.10 14.70 -5.97
CA LEU A 16 -5.19 13.88 -6.76
C LEU A 16 -4.75 12.61 -6.02
N PRO A 17 -4.51 11.51 -6.75
CA PRO A 17 -3.86 10.32 -6.19
C PRO A 17 -2.56 10.71 -5.48
N LYS A 18 -2.32 10.14 -4.31
CA LYS A 18 -1.12 10.40 -3.51
C LYS A 18 0.04 9.54 -4.00
N ILE A 19 1.25 10.08 -3.95
CA ILE A 19 2.47 9.38 -4.36
C ILE A 19 3.06 8.69 -3.15
N CYS A 20 3.08 7.35 -3.17
CA CYS A 20 3.74 6.50 -2.18
C CYS A 20 5.11 6.06 -2.69
N ILE A 21 6.16 6.22 -1.87
CA ILE A 21 7.51 5.75 -2.19
C ILE A 21 7.90 4.61 -1.24
N PRO A 22 8.15 3.39 -1.76
CA PRO A 22 8.61 2.28 -0.95
C PRO A 22 10.11 2.35 -0.63
N LEU A 23 10.45 1.98 0.60
CA LEU A 23 11.80 1.73 1.09
C LEU A 23 12.02 0.23 1.21
N THR A 24 13.09 -0.29 0.59
CA THR A 24 13.42 -1.72 0.50
C THR A 24 14.82 -2.02 1.02
N ASP A 25 15.30 -1.23 1.96
CA ASP A 25 16.63 -1.34 2.52
C ASP A 25 16.73 -2.50 3.51
N THR A 26 17.92 -3.08 3.64
CA THR A 26 18.15 -4.31 4.41
C THR A 26 18.65 -4.07 5.83
N ASP A 27 19.07 -2.86 6.15
CA ASP A 27 19.61 -2.45 7.45
C ASP A 27 19.22 -1.00 7.81
N LEU A 28 19.34 -0.66 9.10
CA LEU A 28 18.92 0.65 9.63
C LEU A 28 19.67 1.83 8.98
N HIS A 29 20.98 1.68 8.72
CA HIS A 29 21.77 2.78 8.16
C HIS A 29 21.35 3.11 6.72
N SER A 30 21.20 2.10 5.88
CA SER A 30 20.73 2.27 4.50
C SER A 30 19.29 2.79 4.48
N LEU A 31 18.41 2.25 5.34
CA LEU A 31 17.01 2.66 5.46
C LEU A 31 16.86 4.16 5.77
N LEU A 32 17.62 4.68 6.74
CA LEU A 32 17.58 6.09 7.09
C LEU A 32 18.19 6.99 6.01
N ARG A 33 19.22 6.52 5.30
CA ARG A 33 19.80 7.24 4.16
C ARG A 33 18.77 7.37 3.03
N SER A 34 18.06 6.27 2.72
CA SER A 34 17.00 6.27 1.71
C SER A 34 15.85 7.17 2.14
N ALA A 35 15.43 7.12 3.40
CA ALA A 35 14.42 8.02 3.96
C ALA A 35 14.80 9.50 3.79
N GLN A 36 16.04 9.88 4.07
CA GLN A 36 16.52 11.25 3.86
C GLN A 36 16.59 11.65 2.38
N THR A 37 16.89 10.70 1.50
CA THR A 37 16.98 10.96 0.07
C THR A 37 15.59 11.19 -0.54
N LEU A 38 14.60 10.40 -0.15
CA LEU A 38 13.23 10.53 -0.66
C LEU A 38 12.55 11.85 -0.28
N LEU A 39 12.98 12.50 0.81
CA LEU A 39 12.45 13.82 1.21
C LEU A 39 12.72 14.92 0.17
N LYS A 40 13.61 14.67 -0.79
CA LYS A 40 13.92 15.59 -1.90
C LYS A 40 13.04 15.33 -3.14
N SER A 41 12.24 14.26 -3.11
CA SER A 41 11.34 13.86 -4.21
C SER A 41 9.88 14.16 -3.83
N PRO A 42 8.98 14.29 -4.79
CA PRO A 42 7.55 14.34 -4.51
C PRO A 42 7.12 13.03 -3.81
N CYS A 43 6.72 13.15 -2.54
CA CYS A 43 6.34 12.02 -1.72
C CYS A 43 5.26 12.46 -0.73
N ASP A 44 4.09 11.85 -0.81
CA ASP A 44 2.98 12.10 0.10
C ASP A 44 2.91 11.06 1.21
N LEU A 45 3.41 9.84 0.95
CA LEU A 45 3.35 8.67 1.82
C LEU A 45 4.60 7.82 1.61
N VAL A 46 5.16 7.28 2.68
CA VAL A 46 6.29 6.33 2.61
C VAL A 46 5.81 4.95 2.99
N GLU A 47 6.16 3.93 2.19
CA GLU A 47 5.98 2.53 2.55
C GLU A 47 7.31 1.95 3.04
N TRP A 48 7.39 1.44 4.26
CA TRP A 48 8.52 0.60 4.66
C TRP A 48 8.21 -0.86 4.36
N ARG A 49 8.91 -1.41 3.38
CA ARG A 49 8.90 -2.83 3.01
C ARG A 49 9.80 -3.61 3.98
N ALA A 50 9.26 -3.89 5.15
CA ALA A 50 9.96 -4.57 6.24
C ALA A 50 10.44 -5.97 5.86
N ASP A 51 9.78 -6.63 4.90
CA ASP A 51 10.18 -7.94 4.38
C ASP A 51 11.59 -7.96 3.74
N PHE A 52 12.16 -6.81 3.38
CA PHE A 52 13.56 -6.69 2.94
C PHE A 52 14.53 -6.51 4.11
N TYR A 53 14.06 -6.04 5.27
CA TYR A 53 14.90 -5.73 6.42
C TYR A 53 15.29 -7.02 7.16
N ALA A 54 16.60 -7.24 7.37
CA ALA A 54 17.12 -8.51 7.85
C ALA A 54 16.47 -8.99 9.17
N ASP A 55 16.30 -8.07 10.11
CA ASP A 55 15.86 -8.35 11.47
C ASP A 55 14.41 -7.89 11.78
N PHE A 56 13.55 -7.76 10.76
CA PHE A 56 12.17 -7.28 10.94
C PHE A 56 11.34 -8.15 11.90
N ARG A 57 11.72 -9.40 12.08
CA ARG A 57 11.05 -10.38 12.97
C ARG A 57 11.41 -10.17 14.44
N ILE A 58 12.54 -9.52 14.73
CA ILE A 58 12.99 -9.22 16.08
C ILE A 58 12.27 -7.96 16.53
N LYS A 59 11.37 -8.10 17.50
CA LYS A 59 10.47 -7.02 17.94
C LYS A 59 11.22 -5.73 18.26
N ASP A 60 12.25 -5.80 19.09
CA ASP A 60 12.99 -4.60 19.51
C ASP A 60 13.70 -3.93 18.33
N THR A 61 14.31 -4.69 17.44
CA THR A 61 14.99 -4.17 16.23
C THR A 61 13.98 -3.57 15.24
N CYS A 62 12.83 -4.19 15.06
CA CYS A 62 11.76 -3.67 14.22
C CYS A 62 11.20 -2.35 14.78
N LEU A 63 10.97 -2.27 16.09
CA LEU A 63 10.50 -1.05 16.75
C LEU A 63 11.55 0.06 16.74
N GLU A 64 12.85 -0.27 16.88
CA GLU A 64 13.94 0.69 16.72
C GLU A 64 13.94 1.31 15.32
N ALA A 65 13.80 0.49 14.28
CA ALA A 65 13.74 0.96 12.91
C ALA A 65 12.49 1.83 12.65
N LEU A 66 11.32 1.43 13.16
CA LEU A 66 10.08 2.24 13.07
C LEU A 66 10.23 3.59 13.76
N HIS A 67 10.81 3.60 14.98
CA HIS A 67 11.03 4.83 15.72
C HIS A 67 11.98 5.78 14.98
N ALA A 68 13.07 5.24 14.44
CA ALA A 68 14.05 6.02 13.67
C ALA A 68 13.44 6.55 12.36
N LEU A 69 12.64 5.75 11.65
CA LEU A 69 11.89 6.20 10.47
C LEU A 69 10.89 7.30 10.83
N ARG A 70 10.13 7.14 11.91
CA ARG A 70 9.18 8.16 12.36
C ARG A 70 9.84 9.49 12.64
N GLN A 71 11.02 9.48 13.28
CA GLN A 71 11.82 10.69 13.50
C GLN A 71 12.32 11.31 12.20
N ALA A 72 12.81 10.50 11.26
CA ALA A 72 13.33 10.98 9.98
C ALA A 72 12.24 11.56 9.06
N LEU A 73 11.04 10.97 9.06
CA LEU A 73 9.93 11.34 8.17
C LEU A 73 9.08 12.51 8.71
N GLY A 74 9.17 12.84 10.00
CA GLY A 74 8.37 13.92 10.61
C GLY A 74 6.86 13.69 10.40
N GLU A 75 6.18 14.55 9.66
CA GLU A 75 4.73 14.46 9.42
C GLU A 75 4.32 13.62 8.20
N ILE A 76 5.27 13.12 7.42
CA ILE A 76 4.94 12.24 6.27
C ILE A 76 4.42 10.91 6.80
N PRO A 77 3.22 10.45 6.40
CA PRO A 77 2.66 9.18 6.82
C PRO A 77 3.57 7.99 6.47
N LEU A 78 3.60 7.00 7.37
CA LEU A 78 4.38 5.77 7.23
C LEU A 78 3.44 4.56 7.15
N LEU A 79 3.50 3.84 6.04
CA LEU A 79 2.87 2.54 5.83
C LEU A 79 3.89 1.43 6.14
N PHE A 80 3.59 0.58 7.11
CA PHE A 80 4.35 -0.63 7.40
C PHE A 80 3.82 -1.79 6.57
N THR A 81 4.72 -2.51 5.88
CA THR A 81 4.34 -3.63 5.00
C THR A 81 5.28 -4.82 5.19
N ILE A 82 4.72 -5.99 5.52
CA ILE A 82 5.37 -7.30 5.38
C ILE A 82 4.78 -7.96 4.15
N ARG A 83 5.47 -7.89 3.00
CA ARG A 83 5.01 -8.60 1.80
C ARG A 83 5.54 -10.03 1.82
N THR A 84 4.61 -11.00 1.82
CA THR A 84 5.00 -12.41 1.81
C THR A 84 5.42 -12.90 0.44
N SER A 85 6.19 -13.97 0.41
CA SER A 85 6.63 -14.61 -0.83
C SER A 85 5.47 -15.13 -1.70
N GLU A 86 4.33 -15.43 -1.07
CA GLU A 86 3.09 -15.83 -1.76
C GLU A 86 2.52 -14.69 -2.60
N GLU A 87 2.76 -13.45 -2.20
CA GLU A 87 2.32 -12.24 -2.89
C GLU A 87 3.51 -11.41 -3.46
N GLY A 88 4.61 -12.09 -3.81
CA GLY A 88 5.75 -11.50 -4.52
C GLY A 88 6.74 -10.71 -3.66
N GLY A 89 6.69 -10.86 -2.34
CA GLY A 89 7.64 -10.29 -1.39
C GLY A 89 8.79 -11.23 -1.01
N GLN A 90 9.53 -10.85 0.05
CA GLN A 90 10.69 -11.58 0.54
C GLN A 90 10.37 -12.42 1.80
N ALA A 91 9.27 -12.13 2.49
CA ALA A 91 8.98 -12.80 3.75
C ALA A 91 8.42 -14.22 3.52
N VAL A 92 9.14 -15.23 4.00
CA VAL A 92 8.61 -16.58 4.21
C VAL A 92 8.29 -16.70 5.70
N ILE A 93 7.01 -16.61 6.07
CA ILE A 93 6.55 -16.39 7.44
C ILE A 93 5.26 -17.16 7.70
N SER A 94 5.10 -17.71 8.90
CA SER A 94 3.85 -18.37 9.29
C SER A 94 2.72 -17.34 9.51
N PRO A 95 1.44 -17.75 9.39
CA PRO A 95 0.31 -16.87 9.69
C PRO A 95 0.35 -16.28 11.10
N ASP A 96 0.70 -17.09 12.10
CA ASP A 96 0.77 -16.65 13.50
C ASP A 96 1.88 -15.60 13.73
N GLU A 97 3.06 -15.82 13.14
CA GLU A 97 4.16 -14.87 13.23
C GLU A 97 3.85 -13.58 12.47
N TYR A 98 3.21 -13.67 11.29
CA TYR A 98 2.75 -12.54 10.51
C TYR A 98 1.77 -11.67 11.31
N GLU A 99 0.78 -12.33 11.94
CA GLU A 99 -0.21 -11.63 12.77
C GLU A 99 0.46 -10.98 13.99
N ALA A 100 1.33 -11.70 14.69
CA ALA A 100 2.01 -11.19 15.89
C ALA A 100 2.86 -9.94 15.59
N ILE A 101 3.57 -9.91 14.46
CA ILE A 101 4.37 -8.74 14.05
C ILE A 101 3.47 -7.56 13.72
N ASN A 102 2.45 -7.75 12.88
CA ASN A 102 1.52 -6.68 12.56
C ASN A 102 0.82 -6.13 13.81
N HIS A 103 0.46 -7.01 14.74
CA HIS A 103 -0.21 -6.62 15.99
C HIS A 103 0.68 -5.71 16.85
N PHE A 104 1.95 -6.09 17.11
CA PHE A 104 2.82 -5.23 17.92
C PHE A 104 3.17 -3.91 17.21
N VAL A 105 3.21 -3.89 15.87
CA VAL A 105 3.39 -2.64 15.13
C VAL A 105 2.18 -1.72 15.29
N ILE A 106 0.97 -2.27 15.20
CA ILE A 106 -0.27 -1.52 15.47
C ILE A 106 -0.26 -0.95 16.89
N GLU A 107 0.03 -1.79 17.89
CA GLU A 107 0.08 -1.36 19.30
C GLU A 107 1.14 -0.27 19.57
N SER A 108 2.22 -0.26 18.80
CA SER A 108 3.29 0.73 18.97
C SER A 108 2.87 2.16 18.57
N GLY A 109 1.90 2.29 17.64
CA GLY A 109 1.49 3.58 17.08
C GLY A 109 2.59 4.32 16.28
N LEU A 110 3.70 3.65 15.95
CA LEU A 110 4.83 4.24 15.22
C LEU A 110 4.61 4.29 13.71
N ALA A 111 3.82 3.36 13.16
CA ALA A 111 3.31 3.42 11.80
C ALA A 111 1.91 4.05 11.79
N ASP A 112 1.60 4.79 10.73
CA ASP A 112 0.28 5.41 10.55
C ASP A 112 -0.69 4.48 9.81
N LEU A 113 -0.12 3.59 8.96
CA LEU A 113 -0.85 2.55 8.25
C LEU A 113 -0.11 1.22 8.35
N VAL A 114 -0.87 0.12 8.31
CA VAL A 114 -0.34 -1.24 8.28
C VAL A 114 -0.99 -2.01 7.13
N ASP A 115 -0.17 -2.60 6.26
CA ASP A 115 -0.63 -3.46 5.15
C ASP A 115 -0.90 -4.88 5.68
N VAL A 116 -2.10 -5.38 5.42
CA VAL A 116 -2.51 -6.73 5.81
C VAL A 116 -2.99 -7.48 4.57
N GLU A 117 -2.33 -8.60 4.25
CA GLU A 117 -2.68 -9.43 3.09
C GLU A 117 -3.98 -10.19 3.31
N LEU A 118 -4.92 -10.09 2.37
CA LEU A 118 -6.20 -10.82 2.42
C LEU A 118 -6.00 -12.34 2.42
N SER A 119 -4.90 -12.82 1.84
CA SER A 119 -4.52 -14.24 1.79
C SER A 119 -4.23 -14.85 3.18
N LYS A 120 -4.03 -14.04 4.21
CA LYS A 120 -3.81 -14.52 5.59
C LYS A 120 -5.10 -14.96 6.28
N GLY A 121 -6.25 -14.74 5.64
CA GLY A 121 -7.56 -15.20 6.09
C GLY A 121 -8.39 -14.13 6.79
N ASP A 122 -9.70 -14.36 6.76
CA ASP A 122 -10.70 -13.40 7.25
C ASP A 122 -10.56 -13.12 8.74
N GLU A 123 -10.21 -14.14 9.53
CA GLU A 123 -10.06 -14.00 10.97
C GLU A 123 -8.85 -13.13 11.36
N VAL A 124 -7.69 -13.34 10.70
CA VAL A 124 -6.49 -12.50 10.90
C VAL A 124 -6.78 -11.06 10.53
N MET A 125 -7.39 -10.84 9.35
CA MET A 125 -7.78 -9.50 8.90
C MET A 125 -8.68 -8.82 9.93
N THR A 126 -9.75 -9.50 10.37
CA THR A 126 -10.72 -8.93 11.33
C THR A 126 -10.06 -8.58 12.68
N ARG A 127 -9.17 -9.47 13.19
CA ARG A 127 -8.47 -9.20 14.46
C ARG A 127 -7.53 -7.99 14.36
N LEU A 128 -6.77 -7.87 13.26
CA LEU A 128 -5.86 -6.74 13.05
C LEU A 128 -6.62 -5.41 12.81
N CYS A 129 -7.71 -5.44 12.04
CA CYS A 129 -8.60 -4.28 11.89
C CYS A 129 -9.17 -3.83 13.25
N THR A 130 -9.63 -4.79 14.06
CA THR A 130 -10.16 -4.50 15.40
C THR A 130 -9.09 -3.87 16.29
N ALA A 131 -7.88 -4.41 16.30
CA ALA A 131 -6.76 -3.86 17.07
C ALA A 131 -6.41 -2.43 16.64
N ALA A 132 -6.36 -2.17 15.33
CA ALA A 132 -6.07 -0.84 14.79
C ALA A 132 -7.16 0.18 15.16
N HIS A 133 -8.42 -0.19 15.04
CA HIS A 133 -9.55 0.69 15.39
C HIS A 133 -9.65 0.98 16.89
N HIS A 134 -9.17 0.09 17.76
CA HIS A 134 -9.08 0.38 19.20
C HIS A 134 -8.02 1.45 19.53
N SER A 135 -6.93 1.50 18.76
CA SER A 135 -5.89 2.53 18.95
C SER A 135 -6.29 3.89 18.37
N ASP A 136 -7.22 3.93 17.40
CA ASP A 136 -7.69 5.08 16.61
C ASP A 136 -6.57 5.89 15.90
N THR A 137 -5.33 5.41 15.97
CA THR A 137 -4.15 6.09 15.41
C THR A 137 -3.61 5.41 14.15
N VAL A 138 -3.89 4.11 13.98
CA VAL A 138 -3.38 3.30 12.87
C VAL A 138 -4.53 2.93 11.94
N LYS A 139 -4.29 2.99 10.63
CA LYS A 139 -5.27 2.58 9.60
C LYS A 139 -4.80 1.31 8.90
N ILE A 140 -5.75 0.43 8.53
CA ILE A 140 -5.45 -0.83 7.83
C ILE A 140 -5.62 -0.68 6.33
N VAL A 141 -4.56 -1.03 5.59
CA VAL A 141 -4.59 -1.25 4.15
C VAL A 141 -4.71 -2.76 3.92
N ALA A 142 -5.92 -3.26 3.66
CA ALA A 142 -6.06 -4.64 3.23
C ALA A 142 -5.56 -4.79 1.79
N SER A 143 -4.72 -5.77 1.52
CA SER A 143 -4.07 -5.92 0.21
C SER A 143 -4.19 -7.32 -0.37
N LYS A 144 -4.15 -7.39 -1.71
CA LYS A 144 -4.02 -8.62 -2.50
C LYS A 144 -3.17 -8.35 -3.73
N HIS A 145 -2.28 -9.30 -4.06
CA HIS A 145 -1.39 -9.18 -5.22
C HIS A 145 -1.45 -10.47 -6.04
N ASP A 146 -1.73 -10.34 -7.35
CA ASP A 146 -1.60 -11.45 -8.30
C ASP A 146 -0.49 -11.12 -9.31
N PHE A 147 0.64 -11.80 -9.18
CA PHE A 147 1.82 -11.62 -10.06
C PHE A 147 1.73 -12.47 -11.33
N SER A 148 0.68 -13.28 -11.50
CA SER A 148 0.52 -14.21 -12.62
C SER A 148 -0.46 -13.72 -13.69
N LYS A 149 -1.52 -13.05 -13.27
CA LYS A 149 -2.63 -12.65 -14.14
C LYS A 149 -3.41 -11.44 -13.63
N THR A 150 -4.31 -10.94 -14.46
CA THR A 150 -5.43 -10.09 -14.07
C THR A 150 -6.68 -10.95 -13.99
N PRO A 151 -7.31 -11.10 -12.81
CA PRO A 151 -8.57 -11.83 -12.67
C PRO A 151 -9.73 -11.13 -13.41
N PRO A 152 -10.88 -11.81 -13.61
CA PRO A 152 -12.09 -11.17 -14.10
C PRO A 152 -12.49 -9.97 -13.25
N GLU A 153 -13.12 -8.97 -13.88
CA GLU A 153 -13.57 -7.73 -13.24
C GLU A 153 -14.38 -7.98 -11.96
N SER A 154 -15.34 -8.93 -12.01
CA SER A 154 -16.17 -9.29 -10.85
C SER A 154 -15.35 -9.81 -9.68
N GLU A 155 -14.33 -10.62 -9.91
CA GLU A 155 -13.44 -11.15 -8.86
C GLU A 155 -12.60 -10.05 -8.20
N ILE A 156 -12.16 -9.06 -8.99
CA ILE A 156 -11.43 -7.89 -8.45
C ILE A 156 -12.37 -7.08 -7.55
N VAL A 157 -13.58 -6.78 -8.04
CA VAL A 157 -14.59 -6.02 -7.27
C VAL A 157 -14.98 -6.77 -6.00
N GLU A 158 -15.27 -8.08 -6.08
CA GLU A 158 -15.61 -8.91 -4.93
C GLU A 158 -14.49 -8.93 -3.87
N SER A 159 -13.22 -9.04 -4.30
CA SER A 159 -12.08 -9.00 -3.38
C SER A 159 -11.96 -7.66 -2.67
N LEU A 160 -12.12 -6.55 -3.39
CA LEU A 160 -12.07 -5.20 -2.80
C LEU A 160 -13.27 -4.95 -1.86
N CYS A 161 -14.47 -5.39 -2.22
CA CYS A 161 -15.65 -5.32 -1.34
C CYS A 161 -15.45 -6.16 -0.07
N LYS A 162 -14.89 -7.36 -0.20
CA LYS A 162 -14.59 -8.22 0.95
C LYS A 162 -13.61 -7.56 1.92
N MET A 163 -12.57 -6.88 1.42
CA MET A 163 -11.65 -6.13 2.27
C MET A 163 -12.37 -5.05 3.09
N GLN A 164 -13.30 -4.33 2.47
CA GLN A 164 -14.13 -3.32 3.15
C GLN A 164 -15.05 -3.96 4.21
N GLU A 165 -15.64 -5.11 3.91
CA GLU A 165 -16.54 -5.84 4.82
C GLU A 165 -15.79 -6.39 6.05
N LEU A 166 -14.53 -6.75 5.89
CA LEU A 166 -13.66 -7.20 6.98
C LEU A 166 -13.12 -6.05 7.86
N GLY A 167 -13.47 -4.80 7.52
CA GLY A 167 -13.15 -3.64 8.33
C GLY A 167 -11.91 -2.86 7.91
N ALA A 168 -11.35 -3.13 6.73
CA ALA A 168 -10.21 -2.36 6.24
C ALA A 168 -10.56 -0.89 5.98
N ASP A 169 -9.67 0.03 6.35
CA ASP A 169 -9.81 1.46 6.05
C ASP A 169 -9.54 1.76 4.57
N ILE A 170 -8.69 0.96 3.93
CA ILE A 170 -8.30 1.10 2.52
C ILE A 170 -8.21 -0.30 1.91
N ALA A 171 -8.80 -0.50 0.71
CA ALA A 171 -8.69 -1.76 -0.03
C ALA A 171 -7.71 -1.62 -1.20
N LYS A 172 -6.74 -2.55 -1.28
CA LYS A 172 -5.65 -2.50 -2.26
C LYS A 172 -5.57 -3.78 -3.10
N TYR A 173 -5.52 -3.66 -4.43
CA TYR A 173 -5.32 -4.79 -5.32
C TYR A 173 -4.33 -4.47 -6.45
N ALA A 174 -3.26 -5.26 -6.54
CA ALA A 174 -2.28 -5.20 -7.62
C ALA A 174 -2.35 -6.47 -8.47
N VAL A 175 -2.40 -6.32 -9.79
CA VAL A 175 -2.53 -7.46 -10.72
C VAL A 175 -1.48 -7.37 -11.83
N MET A 176 -1.13 -8.52 -12.43
CA MET A 176 -0.21 -8.58 -13.56
C MET A 176 -1.01 -8.72 -14.87
N PRO A 177 -0.95 -7.75 -15.78
CA PRO A 177 -1.59 -7.87 -17.08
C PRO A 177 -0.77 -8.75 -18.02
N ASN A 178 -1.44 -9.64 -18.73
CA ASN A 178 -0.88 -10.44 -19.81
C ASN A 178 -1.25 -9.88 -21.21
N SER A 179 -2.21 -8.93 -21.23
CA SER A 179 -2.73 -8.29 -22.44
C SER A 179 -3.25 -6.89 -22.14
N GLU A 180 -3.45 -6.07 -23.18
CA GLU A 180 -4.05 -4.74 -23.07
C GLU A 180 -5.47 -4.78 -22.47
N PRO A 181 -6.36 -5.71 -22.83
CA PRO A 181 -7.65 -5.87 -22.17
C PRO A 181 -7.57 -6.08 -20.67
N ASP A 182 -6.52 -6.75 -20.15
CA ASP A 182 -6.31 -6.94 -18.70
C ASP A 182 -6.15 -5.61 -17.97
N VAL A 183 -5.46 -4.66 -18.58
CA VAL A 183 -5.30 -3.31 -18.02
C VAL A 183 -6.65 -2.60 -17.95
N LEU A 184 -7.45 -2.69 -19.01
CA LEU A 184 -8.81 -2.11 -19.05
C LEU A 184 -9.74 -2.78 -18.04
N THR A 185 -9.63 -4.09 -17.84
CA THR A 185 -10.38 -4.84 -16.83
C THR A 185 -10.11 -4.29 -15.42
N LEU A 186 -8.85 -4.04 -15.05
CA LEU A 186 -8.52 -3.45 -13.76
C LEU A 186 -9.05 -2.02 -13.62
N LEU A 187 -8.90 -1.20 -14.66
CA LEU A 187 -9.40 0.17 -14.64
C LEU A 187 -10.93 0.21 -14.50
N SER A 188 -11.64 -0.67 -15.23
CA SER A 188 -13.10 -0.82 -15.13
C SER A 188 -13.52 -1.23 -13.72
N ALA A 189 -12.88 -2.26 -13.15
CA ALA A 189 -13.14 -2.69 -11.76
C ALA A 189 -12.94 -1.54 -10.76
N THR A 190 -11.91 -0.72 -10.97
CA THR A 190 -11.62 0.44 -10.09
C THR A 190 -12.70 1.51 -10.19
N ILE A 191 -13.20 1.78 -11.41
CA ILE A 191 -14.32 2.71 -11.64
C ILE A 191 -15.59 2.19 -10.98
N ILE A 192 -15.89 0.89 -11.11
CA ILE A 192 -17.05 0.25 -10.46
C ILE A 192 -16.97 0.42 -8.95
N MET A 193 -15.80 0.20 -8.34
CA MET A 193 -15.61 0.44 -6.91
C MET A 193 -15.88 1.89 -6.53
N LYS A 194 -15.35 2.86 -7.29
CA LYS A 194 -15.56 4.29 -7.06
C LYS A 194 -17.04 4.69 -7.16
N GLU A 195 -17.77 4.14 -8.14
CA GLU A 195 -19.15 4.58 -8.44
C GLU A 195 -20.19 3.84 -7.60
N HIS A 196 -19.96 2.55 -7.30
CA HIS A 196 -21.00 1.69 -6.74
C HIS A 196 -20.66 1.09 -5.37
N HIS A 197 -19.37 1.05 -4.97
CA HIS A 197 -18.91 0.36 -3.77
C HIS A 197 -17.95 1.19 -2.91
N CYS A 198 -18.07 2.51 -2.91
CA CYS A 198 -17.14 3.45 -2.29
C CYS A 198 -17.28 3.56 -0.76
N LYS A 199 -17.25 2.45 -0.03
CA LYS A 199 -17.24 2.46 1.45
C LYS A 199 -15.91 2.94 2.02
N THR A 200 -14.78 2.60 1.34
CA THR A 200 -13.42 3.04 1.67
C THR A 200 -12.67 3.42 0.39
N PRO A 201 -11.60 4.24 0.47
CA PRO A 201 -10.73 4.48 -0.67
C PRO A 201 -10.14 3.16 -1.20
N VAL A 202 -9.92 3.09 -2.51
CA VAL A 202 -9.26 1.94 -3.13
C VAL A 202 -7.90 2.34 -3.69
N ILE A 203 -6.97 1.38 -3.69
CA ILE A 203 -5.66 1.48 -4.32
C ILE A 203 -5.54 0.33 -5.31
N THR A 204 -5.51 0.63 -6.60
CA THR A 204 -5.41 -0.41 -7.63
C THR A 204 -4.29 -0.12 -8.60
N MET A 205 -3.62 -1.16 -9.08
CA MET A 205 -2.60 -1.02 -10.08
C MET A 205 -2.44 -2.25 -10.95
N SER A 206 -2.27 -2.03 -12.23
CA SER A 206 -1.80 -3.02 -13.19
C SER A 206 -0.27 -2.92 -13.25
N MET A 207 0.41 -4.03 -12.98
CA MET A 207 1.87 -4.07 -12.87
C MET A 207 2.57 -4.14 -14.24
N GLY A 208 3.89 -4.06 -14.24
CA GLY A 208 4.69 -4.13 -15.45
C GLY A 208 4.57 -2.91 -16.36
N LYS A 209 5.27 -2.96 -17.49
CA LYS A 209 5.27 -1.86 -18.47
C LYS A 209 3.90 -1.66 -19.12
N LEU A 210 3.19 -2.75 -19.41
CA LEU A 210 1.87 -2.73 -20.03
C LEU A 210 0.85 -2.00 -19.14
N GLY A 211 0.93 -2.22 -17.82
CA GLY A 211 0.04 -1.62 -16.83
C GLY A 211 0.42 -0.19 -16.40
N ALA A 212 1.50 0.40 -16.93
CA ALA A 212 2.01 1.69 -16.45
C ALA A 212 0.96 2.83 -16.50
N ILE A 213 0.02 2.79 -17.44
CA ILE A 213 -1.07 3.77 -17.54
C ILE A 213 -1.93 3.82 -16.27
N SER A 214 -2.13 2.68 -15.58
CA SER A 214 -2.93 2.63 -14.36
C SER A 214 -2.32 3.46 -13.22
N ARG A 215 -1.03 3.74 -13.27
CA ARG A 215 -0.32 4.52 -12.26
C ARG A 215 -0.50 6.03 -12.39
N VAL A 216 -0.91 6.49 -13.57
CA VAL A 216 -1.05 7.93 -13.88
C VAL A 216 -2.50 8.36 -14.08
N CYS A 217 -3.43 7.43 -14.28
CA CYS A 217 -4.85 7.73 -14.53
C CYS A 217 -5.76 7.58 -13.29
N GLY A 218 -5.20 7.61 -12.08
CA GLY A 218 -5.97 7.43 -10.84
C GLY A 218 -7.07 8.48 -10.64
N SER A 219 -6.90 9.72 -11.13
CA SER A 219 -7.95 10.76 -11.13
C SER A 219 -9.19 10.30 -11.91
N LEU A 220 -9.00 9.59 -13.03
CA LEU A 220 -10.08 9.01 -13.82
C LEU A 220 -10.65 7.76 -13.13
N SER A 221 -9.81 6.78 -12.84
CA SER A 221 -10.24 5.46 -12.37
C SER A 221 -10.72 5.44 -10.92
N GLY A 222 -10.17 6.30 -10.05
CA GLY A 222 -10.52 6.36 -8.63
C GLY A 222 -9.49 5.73 -7.70
N SER A 223 -8.31 5.31 -8.19
CA SER A 223 -7.24 4.84 -7.30
C SER A 223 -6.67 5.99 -6.48
N ALA A 224 -6.73 5.89 -5.15
CA ALA A 224 -6.36 6.97 -4.23
C ALA A 224 -4.85 7.17 -4.07
N VAL A 225 -4.05 6.14 -4.37
CA VAL A 225 -2.59 6.15 -4.21
C VAL A 225 -1.93 5.50 -5.43
N THR A 226 -0.82 6.08 -5.86
CA THR A 226 0.08 5.46 -6.84
C THR A 226 1.47 5.27 -6.25
N PHE A 227 2.13 4.17 -6.62
CA PHE A 227 3.46 3.82 -6.12
C PHE A 227 4.54 4.22 -7.12
N GLY A 228 5.40 5.13 -6.69
CA GLY A 228 6.55 5.61 -7.44
C GLY A 228 7.88 5.14 -6.88
N THR A 229 8.97 5.62 -7.46
CA THR A 229 10.33 5.37 -6.96
C THR A 229 11.13 6.67 -6.87
N ALA A 230 11.96 6.77 -5.82
CA ALA A 230 13.00 7.79 -5.68
C ALA A 230 14.40 7.21 -5.93
N GLY A 231 14.50 6.02 -6.52
CA GLY A 231 15.74 5.30 -6.80
C GLY A 231 15.44 3.94 -7.42
N HIS A 232 15.55 2.88 -6.63
CA HIS A 232 15.24 1.52 -7.09
C HIS A 232 13.75 1.21 -7.01
N ALA A 233 13.23 0.51 -8.02
CA ALA A 233 11.83 0.08 -8.03
C ALA A 233 11.65 -1.14 -7.13
N SER A 234 10.59 -1.14 -6.30
CA SER A 234 10.20 -2.27 -5.45
C SER A 234 9.21 -3.23 -6.12
N ALA A 235 8.64 -2.82 -7.24
CA ALA A 235 7.70 -3.62 -8.03
C ALA A 235 7.81 -3.28 -9.53
N PRO A 236 7.42 -4.21 -10.44
CA PRO A 236 7.46 -3.98 -11.87
C PRO A 236 6.63 -2.78 -12.32
N GLY A 237 7.16 -1.96 -13.22
CA GLY A 237 6.45 -0.85 -13.86
C GLY A 237 6.30 0.41 -13.01
N GLN A 238 6.99 0.53 -11.88
CA GLN A 238 7.04 1.78 -11.12
C GLN A 238 7.76 2.87 -11.93
N LEU A 239 7.21 4.09 -11.86
CA LEU A 239 7.77 5.29 -12.49
C LEU A 239 8.47 6.17 -11.43
N PRO A 240 9.46 7.00 -11.84
CA PRO A 240 10.02 8.03 -10.97
C PRO A 240 8.93 8.95 -10.41
N ALA A 241 9.04 9.33 -9.14
CA ALA A 241 8.04 10.16 -8.46
C ALA A 241 7.80 11.52 -9.14
N ASP A 242 8.86 12.14 -9.67
CA ASP A 242 8.74 13.40 -10.42
C ASP A 242 7.91 13.25 -11.69
N ILE A 243 8.06 12.12 -12.39
CA ILE A 243 7.27 11.79 -13.58
C ILE A 243 5.81 11.56 -13.20
N LEU A 244 5.56 10.81 -12.12
CA LEU A 244 4.19 10.60 -11.62
C LEU A 244 3.53 11.94 -11.27
N LYS A 245 4.21 12.80 -10.52
CA LYS A 245 3.70 14.11 -10.15
C LYS A 245 3.29 14.92 -11.38
N THR A 246 4.17 14.99 -12.38
CA THR A 246 3.91 15.69 -13.63
C THR A 246 2.64 15.18 -14.30
N PHE A 247 2.47 13.85 -14.44
CA PHE A 247 1.28 13.29 -15.05
C PHE A 247 0.02 13.56 -14.22
N LEU A 248 0.07 13.37 -12.90
CA LEU A 248 -1.08 13.59 -12.03
C LEU A 248 -1.57 15.05 -12.05
N GLU A 249 -0.66 16.01 -12.16
CA GLU A 249 -1.00 17.44 -12.26
C GLU A 249 -1.61 17.83 -13.62
N HIS A 250 -1.31 17.09 -14.69
CA HIS A 250 -1.79 17.40 -16.05
C HIS A 250 -2.99 16.58 -16.51
N LEU A 251 -3.28 15.45 -15.85
CA LEU A 251 -4.40 14.54 -16.18
C LEU A 251 -5.59 14.71 -15.20
N GLN A 252 -5.84 15.93 -14.77
CA GLN A 252 -6.97 16.27 -13.87
C GLN A 252 -8.30 16.31 -14.63
#